data_782017cd796e83adef4b256b682632e2
#
_entry.id   782017cd796e83adef4b256b682632e2
#
_cell.length_a   1.000
_cell.length_b   1.000
_cell.length_c   1.000
_cell.angle_alpha   90.00
_cell.angle_beta   90.00
_cell.angle_gamma   90.00
#
_symmetry.space_group_name_H-M   'P 1'
#
loop_
_entity.id
_entity.type
_entity.pdbx_description
1 polymer ?
#
loop_
_entity_poly.entity_id
_entity_poly.type
_entity_poly.pdbx_seq_one_letter_code
_entity_poly.pdbx_strand_id
1 'polypeptide(L)'
;AVSEFKGMDGKFRDNVILQSKNGPLDFQPREPYAPIFDNIKQTPQIAELQITQEYLGQSKHLTYLAPMWKEFFGFVNPDRLVGISGVANIGDDANWCGHPFSQANWYAFGRLAWNPALTAEEIAHEWLVQTYGNQDEKFTKPVEMMMMTSREACVNYMMPLGLHHIFKFDHHYGPEPDGFIASYPLEWCPVYYHKADAQGIGFDRSSKGTDAVGQYPEPYRSLYDNIETCPEEYLLWFHHVP
;
A
#
# COMPACT_ATOMS: atom_id res chain seq x y z
N ALA A 1 13.24 3.84 -8.99
CA ALA A 1 13.11 2.53 -9.66
C ALA A 1 12.90 2.71 -11.17
N VAL A 2 11.88 3.48 -11.63
CA VAL A 2 11.60 3.65 -13.07
C VAL A 2 12.81 4.18 -13.83
N SER A 3 13.44 5.24 -13.35
CA SER A 3 14.64 5.84 -13.97
C SER A 3 15.81 4.86 -14.16
N GLU A 4 15.92 3.88 -13.30
CA GLU A 4 17.01 2.90 -13.31
C GLU A 4 16.67 1.68 -14.16
N PHE A 5 15.47 1.14 -14.00
CA PHE A 5 15.11 -0.15 -14.61
C PHE A 5 14.48 -0.06 -15.99
N LYS A 6 13.78 1.03 -16.33
CA LYS A 6 13.13 1.19 -17.65
C LYS A 6 14.10 1.02 -18.82
N GLY A 7 15.31 1.56 -18.70
CA GLY A 7 16.35 1.44 -19.74
C GLY A 7 16.94 0.03 -19.89
N MET A 8 16.66 -0.87 -18.94
CA MET A 8 17.11 -2.26 -18.93
C MET A 8 16.01 -3.25 -19.32
N ASP A 9 14.79 -2.78 -19.57
CA ASP A 9 13.67 -3.63 -19.96
C ASP A 9 14.00 -4.44 -21.22
N GLY A 10 13.76 -5.74 -21.16
CA GLY A 10 14.10 -6.69 -22.23
C GLY A 10 15.59 -6.98 -22.43
N LYS A 11 16.48 -6.44 -21.55
CA LYS A 11 17.94 -6.72 -21.62
C LYS A 11 18.40 -7.73 -20.59
N PHE A 12 17.54 -8.14 -19.68
CA PHE A 12 17.81 -9.20 -18.74
C PHE A 12 17.79 -10.56 -19.44
N ARG A 13 18.47 -11.54 -18.86
CA ARG A 13 18.38 -12.94 -19.30
C ARG A 13 16.98 -13.48 -19.06
N ASP A 14 16.57 -14.49 -19.81
CA ASP A 14 15.22 -15.08 -19.75
C ASP A 14 14.84 -15.68 -18.38
N ASN A 15 15.83 -15.97 -17.54
CA ASN A 15 15.62 -16.49 -16.19
C ASN A 15 15.51 -15.40 -15.11
N VAL A 16 15.49 -14.11 -15.50
CA VAL A 16 15.36 -12.97 -14.58
C VAL A 16 13.92 -12.52 -14.53
N ILE A 17 13.41 -12.37 -13.30
CA ILE A 17 12.09 -11.79 -13.01
C ILE A 17 12.32 -10.60 -12.08
N LEU A 18 11.71 -9.47 -12.39
CA LEU A 18 11.76 -8.30 -11.52
C LEU A 18 10.63 -8.37 -10.48
N GLN A 19 11.01 -8.30 -9.21
CA GLN A 19 10.07 -8.23 -8.11
C GLN A 19 9.97 -6.78 -7.64
N SER A 20 8.76 -6.23 -7.69
CA SER A 20 8.49 -4.84 -7.37
C SER A 20 7.41 -4.71 -6.31
N LYS A 21 7.60 -3.79 -5.36
CA LYS A 21 6.62 -3.47 -4.32
C LYS A 21 5.35 -2.89 -4.94
N ASN A 22 4.20 -3.16 -4.32
CA ASN A 22 2.91 -2.64 -4.78
C ASN A 22 2.78 -1.10 -4.69
N GLY A 23 3.51 -0.46 -3.80
CA GLY A 23 3.59 1.01 -3.67
C GLY A 23 4.97 1.57 -4.01
N PRO A 24 5.09 2.87 -4.35
CA PRO A 24 6.35 3.48 -4.77
C PRO A 24 7.34 3.74 -3.64
N LEU A 25 6.90 3.76 -2.38
CA LEU A 25 7.76 3.92 -1.21
C LEU A 25 8.00 2.58 -0.50
N ASP A 26 7.12 2.19 0.42
CA ASP A 26 7.41 1.09 1.32
C ASP A 26 6.19 0.42 1.95
N PHE A 27 5.19 0.04 1.16
CA PHE A 27 4.01 -0.67 1.66
C PHE A 27 3.17 0.12 2.69
N GLN A 28 3.20 1.43 2.67
CA GLN A 28 2.38 2.22 3.57
C GLN A 28 0.88 2.01 3.29
N PRO A 29 -0.02 2.25 4.27
CA PRO A 29 -1.43 1.90 4.15
C PRO A 29 -2.17 2.56 2.97
N ARG A 30 -1.67 3.72 2.52
CA ARG A 30 -2.18 4.45 1.34
C ARG A 30 -1.01 4.94 0.49
N GLU A 31 -0.67 4.18 -0.52
CA GLU A 31 0.24 4.61 -1.58
C GLU A 31 -0.46 4.44 -2.94
N PRO A 32 -0.21 5.31 -3.92
CA PRO A 32 -0.57 4.98 -5.29
C PRO A 32 0.20 3.74 -5.74
N TYR A 33 -0.26 3.05 -6.77
CA TYR A 33 0.49 1.91 -7.29
C TYR A 33 1.88 2.34 -7.82
N ALA A 34 2.85 1.44 -7.75
CA ALA A 34 4.19 1.76 -8.22
C ALA A 34 4.23 1.83 -9.77
N PRO A 35 4.63 2.97 -10.36
CA PRO A 35 4.58 3.16 -11.83
C PRO A 35 5.54 2.24 -12.59
N ILE A 36 6.44 1.54 -11.92
CA ILE A 36 7.34 0.57 -12.54
C ILE A 36 6.56 -0.56 -13.25
N PHE A 37 5.39 -0.94 -12.74
CA PHE A 37 4.56 -1.96 -13.35
C PHE A 37 4.13 -1.61 -14.78
N ASP A 38 3.98 -0.32 -15.08
CA ASP A 38 3.66 0.16 -16.42
C ASP A 38 4.88 0.49 -17.27
N ASN A 39 6.04 0.67 -16.68
CA ASN A 39 7.26 1.05 -17.38
C ASN A 39 8.14 -0.13 -17.79
N ILE A 40 7.89 -1.32 -17.26
CA ILE A 40 8.52 -2.58 -17.67
C ILE A 40 7.51 -3.37 -18.50
N LYS A 41 7.84 -3.67 -19.76
CA LYS A 41 6.92 -4.29 -20.72
C LYS A 41 7.39 -5.66 -21.23
N GLN A 42 8.70 -5.90 -21.22
CA GLN A 42 9.33 -7.09 -21.80
C GLN A 42 9.85 -8.05 -20.74
N THR A 43 10.39 -7.51 -19.65
CA THR A 43 10.91 -8.31 -18.55
C THR A 43 9.76 -8.80 -17.68
N PRO A 44 9.68 -10.09 -17.35
CA PRO A 44 8.64 -10.61 -16.45
C PRO A 44 8.68 -9.92 -15.09
N GLN A 45 7.48 -9.67 -14.51
CA GLN A 45 7.35 -9.00 -13.22
C GLN A 45 6.57 -9.85 -12.21
N ILE A 46 6.96 -9.75 -10.95
CA ILE A 46 6.22 -10.22 -9.77
C ILE A 46 5.83 -9.00 -8.94
N ALA A 47 4.60 -8.95 -8.47
CA ALA A 47 4.19 -8.00 -7.45
C ALA A 47 4.57 -8.50 -6.05
N GLU A 48 5.21 -7.65 -5.28
CA GLU A 48 5.51 -7.90 -3.87
C GLU A 48 4.48 -7.20 -2.99
N LEU A 49 3.76 -8.01 -2.20
CA LEU A 49 2.76 -7.55 -1.24
C LEU A 49 3.26 -7.81 0.19
N GLN A 50 3.12 -6.85 1.07
CA GLN A 50 3.48 -7.04 2.48
C GLN A 50 2.26 -7.55 3.26
N ILE A 51 2.35 -8.79 3.76
CA ILE A 51 1.30 -9.44 4.54
C ILE A 51 1.26 -8.87 5.96
N THR A 52 2.44 -8.62 6.54
CA THR A 52 2.58 -7.97 7.83
C THR A 52 3.15 -6.58 7.61
N GLN A 53 2.41 -5.55 7.97
CA GLN A 53 2.81 -4.18 7.65
C GLN A 53 3.38 -3.46 8.88
N GLU A 54 4.61 -3.00 8.75
CA GLU A 54 5.28 -2.26 9.82
C GLU A 54 4.59 -0.93 10.11
N TYR A 55 4.03 -0.28 9.09
CA TYR A 55 3.28 0.97 9.21
C TYR A 55 1.88 0.84 9.83
N LEU A 56 1.54 -0.35 10.31
CA LEU A 56 0.33 -0.64 11.05
C LEU A 56 0.67 -1.00 12.52
N GLY A 57 1.49 -0.18 13.15
CA GLY A 57 1.98 -0.40 14.51
C GLY A 57 2.71 -1.73 14.65
N GLN A 58 3.63 -2.04 13.71
CA GLN A 58 4.29 -3.33 13.63
C GLN A 58 3.27 -4.49 13.61
N SER A 59 2.24 -4.36 12.76
CA SER A 59 1.13 -5.31 12.61
C SER A 59 0.21 -5.43 13.83
N LYS A 60 0.19 -4.45 14.73
CA LYS A 60 -0.72 -4.45 15.90
C LYS A 60 -2.09 -3.85 15.61
N HIS A 61 -2.20 -2.97 14.64
CA HIS A 61 -3.50 -2.42 14.25
C HIS A 61 -4.32 -3.51 13.53
N LEU A 62 -5.59 -3.65 13.92
CA LEU A 62 -6.49 -4.51 13.18
C LEU A 62 -6.75 -3.86 11.81
N THR A 63 -6.12 -4.39 10.78
CA THR A 63 -6.30 -3.92 9.41
C THR A 63 -6.36 -5.12 8.47
N TYR A 64 -7.49 -5.26 7.78
CA TYR A 64 -7.67 -6.26 6.74
C TYR A 64 -7.15 -5.72 5.41
N LEU A 65 -6.19 -6.41 4.81
CA LEU A 65 -5.40 -5.90 3.70
C LEU A 65 -5.96 -6.26 2.31
N ALA A 66 -6.89 -7.20 2.23
CA ALA A 66 -7.45 -7.59 0.93
C ALA A 66 -8.06 -6.42 0.14
N PRO A 67 -8.77 -5.45 0.74
CA PRO A 67 -9.26 -4.28 0.01
C PRO A 67 -8.12 -3.49 -0.66
N MET A 68 -6.98 -3.30 0.03
CA MET A 68 -5.81 -2.62 -0.52
C MET A 68 -5.18 -3.39 -1.69
N TRP A 69 -5.09 -4.71 -1.58
CA TRP A 69 -4.55 -5.53 -2.67
C TRP A 69 -5.50 -5.60 -3.87
N LYS A 70 -6.81 -5.57 -3.63
CA LYS A 70 -7.81 -5.46 -4.72
C LYS A 70 -7.73 -4.11 -5.42
N GLU A 71 -7.50 -3.03 -4.68
CA GLU A 71 -7.23 -1.70 -5.25
C GLU A 71 -6.00 -1.76 -6.16
N PHE A 72 -4.89 -2.34 -5.70
CA PHE A 72 -3.69 -2.53 -6.52
C PHE A 72 -3.98 -3.31 -7.81
N PHE A 73 -4.73 -4.41 -7.76
CA PHE A 73 -5.12 -5.18 -8.94
C PHE A 73 -6.12 -4.44 -9.85
N GLY A 74 -6.73 -3.38 -9.38
CA GLY A 74 -7.50 -2.46 -10.22
C GLY A 74 -6.61 -1.60 -11.14
N PHE A 75 -5.39 -1.32 -10.71
CA PHE A 75 -4.40 -0.57 -11.51
C PHE A 75 -3.49 -1.51 -12.31
N VAL A 76 -3.05 -2.60 -11.72
CA VAL A 76 -2.11 -3.56 -12.32
C VAL A 76 -2.86 -4.85 -12.65
N ASN A 77 -3.05 -5.10 -13.96
CA ASN A 77 -3.72 -6.34 -14.40
C ASN A 77 -2.90 -7.56 -13.95
N PRO A 78 -3.47 -8.47 -13.11
CA PRO A 78 -2.79 -9.67 -12.65
C PRO A 78 -2.26 -10.57 -13.78
N ASP A 79 -2.92 -10.61 -14.93
CA ASP A 79 -2.52 -11.43 -16.10
C ASP A 79 -1.18 -10.99 -16.69
N ARG A 80 -0.70 -9.80 -16.35
CA ARG A 80 0.62 -9.29 -16.76
C ARG A 80 1.74 -9.70 -15.80
N LEU A 81 1.39 -10.25 -14.66
CA LEU A 81 2.34 -10.70 -13.65
C LEU A 81 2.58 -12.20 -13.80
N VAL A 82 3.84 -12.62 -13.64
CA VAL A 82 4.18 -14.05 -13.62
C VAL A 82 4.00 -14.67 -12.22
N GLY A 83 3.69 -13.85 -11.22
CA GLY A 83 3.41 -14.29 -9.87
C GLY A 83 3.18 -13.13 -8.91
N ILE A 84 2.85 -13.48 -7.68
CA ILE A 84 2.70 -12.57 -6.55
C ILE A 84 3.55 -13.12 -5.41
N SER A 85 4.38 -12.27 -4.83
CA SER A 85 5.24 -12.59 -3.69
C SER A 85 4.68 -11.94 -2.42
N GLY A 86 4.60 -12.69 -1.34
CA GLY A 86 4.22 -12.18 -0.02
C GLY A 86 5.43 -12.05 0.88
N VAL A 87 5.61 -10.89 1.51
CA VAL A 87 6.66 -10.69 2.51
C VAL A 87 6.05 -10.46 3.88
N ALA A 88 6.72 -10.99 4.91
CA ALA A 88 6.22 -10.92 6.27
C ALA A 88 7.37 -10.96 7.28
N ASN A 89 7.39 -9.98 8.19
CA ASN A 89 8.33 -9.91 9.30
C ASN A 89 7.67 -10.54 10.53
N ILE A 90 7.80 -11.84 10.70
CA ILE A 90 7.10 -12.56 11.77
C ILE A 90 7.96 -12.83 12.99
N GLY A 91 9.29 -12.88 12.84
CA GLY A 91 10.15 -13.29 13.94
C GLY A 91 9.71 -14.63 14.52
N ASP A 92 9.52 -14.67 15.82
CA ASP A 92 9.00 -15.82 16.58
C ASP A 92 7.57 -15.60 17.11
N ASP A 93 6.82 -14.65 16.56
CA ASP A 93 5.44 -14.36 16.98
C ASP A 93 4.52 -15.55 16.70
N ALA A 94 3.85 -16.03 17.76
CA ALA A 94 2.94 -17.16 17.69
C ALA A 94 1.52 -16.78 17.20
N ASN A 95 1.25 -15.51 16.97
CA ASN A 95 -0.08 -14.98 16.71
C ASN A 95 -0.18 -14.24 15.38
N TRP A 96 0.39 -14.82 14.31
CA TRP A 96 0.30 -14.29 12.94
C TRP A 96 0.79 -12.84 12.81
N CYS A 97 1.78 -12.45 13.61
CA CYS A 97 2.38 -11.10 13.65
C CYS A 97 1.44 -10.02 14.17
N GLY A 98 0.78 -10.27 15.29
CA GLY A 98 0.16 -9.18 16.00
C GLY A 98 -1.11 -9.51 16.75
N HIS A 99 -2.09 -10.12 16.09
CA HIS A 99 -3.39 -10.45 16.67
C HIS A 99 -4.10 -11.52 15.83
N PRO A 100 -5.16 -12.20 16.37
CA PRO A 100 -5.83 -13.29 15.66
C PRO A 100 -6.33 -12.93 14.25
N PHE A 101 -6.77 -11.69 14.03
CA PHE A 101 -7.23 -11.23 12.73
C PHE A 101 -6.09 -11.07 11.70
N SER A 102 -4.83 -11.02 12.13
CA SER A 102 -3.71 -11.03 11.18
C SER A 102 -3.70 -12.30 10.33
N GLN A 103 -4.22 -13.43 10.84
CA GLN A 103 -4.40 -14.64 10.05
C GLN A 103 -5.26 -14.40 8.80
N ALA A 104 -6.27 -13.52 8.87
CA ALA A 104 -7.11 -13.19 7.72
C ALA A 104 -6.29 -12.61 6.55
N ASN A 105 -5.23 -11.85 6.83
CA ASN A 105 -4.34 -11.31 5.80
C ASN A 105 -3.52 -12.41 5.12
N TRP A 106 -3.03 -13.39 5.87
CA TRP A 106 -2.35 -14.56 5.30
C TRP A 106 -3.29 -15.38 4.43
N TYR A 107 -4.51 -15.61 4.92
CA TYR A 107 -5.53 -16.31 4.15
C TYR A 107 -5.87 -15.56 2.87
N ALA A 108 -6.10 -14.25 2.97
CA ALA A 108 -6.42 -13.41 1.82
C ALA A 108 -5.29 -13.35 0.79
N PHE A 109 -4.03 -13.27 1.24
CA PHE A 109 -2.90 -13.35 0.34
C PHE A 109 -2.92 -14.65 -0.47
N GLY A 110 -3.07 -15.80 0.18
CA GLY A 110 -3.14 -17.09 -0.49
C GLY A 110 -4.30 -17.20 -1.48
N ARG A 111 -5.49 -16.70 -1.09
CA ARG A 111 -6.66 -16.71 -1.96
C ARG A 111 -6.49 -15.84 -3.20
N LEU A 112 -5.95 -14.62 -3.05
CA LEU A 112 -5.70 -13.69 -4.16
C LEU A 112 -4.54 -14.13 -5.05
N ALA A 113 -3.50 -14.76 -4.49
CA ALA A 113 -2.41 -15.34 -5.28
C ALA A 113 -2.90 -16.50 -6.16
N TRP A 114 -3.90 -17.24 -5.69
CA TRP A 114 -4.52 -18.34 -6.46
C TRP A 114 -5.58 -17.85 -7.45
N ASN A 115 -6.43 -16.93 -7.00
CA ASN A 115 -7.52 -16.38 -7.82
C ASN A 115 -7.70 -14.87 -7.52
N PRO A 116 -7.06 -13.98 -8.27
CA PRO A 116 -7.17 -12.54 -8.07
C PRO A 116 -8.56 -11.97 -8.40
N ALA A 117 -9.45 -12.75 -9.01
CA ALA A 117 -10.82 -12.32 -9.31
C ALA A 117 -11.73 -12.30 -8.08
N LEU A 118 -11.39 -13.05 -7.01
CA LEU A 118 -12.15 -13.03 -5.76
C LEU A 118 -12.26 -11.62 -5.19
N THR A 119 -13.38 -11.31 -4.56
CA THR A 119 -13.59 -10.06 -3.84
C THR A 119 -13.01 -10.15 -2.42
N ALA A 120 -12.71 -9.00 -1.83
CA ALA A 120 -12.23 -8.95 -0.45
C ALA A 120 -13.31 -9.43 0.54
N GLU A 121 -14.58 -9.16 0.24
CA GLU A 121 -15.75 -9.60 1.00
C GLU A 121 -15.90 -11.13 1.00
N GLU A 122 -15.83 -11.76 -0.18
CA GLU A 122 -15.89 -13.22 -0.31
C GLU A 122 -14.80 -13.88 0.54
N ILE A 123 -13.57 -13.38 0.47
CA ILE A 123 -12.45 -13.93 1.22
C ILE A 123 -12.63 -13.72 2.72
N ALA A 124 -13.12 -12.54 3.16
CA ALA A 124 -13.41 -12.28 4.56
C ALA A 124 -14.46 -13.25 5.12
N HIS A 125 -15.54 -13.45 4.37
CA HIS A 125 -16.60 -14.40 4.72
C HIS A 125 -16.08 -15.83 4.83
N GLU A 126 -15.35 -16.31 3.83
CA GLU A 126 -14.72 -17.64 3.83
C GLU A 126 -13.86 -17.83 5.08
N TRP A 127 -12.99 -16.86 5.38
CA TRP A 127 -12.10 -16.93 6.54
C TRP A 127 -12.87 -16.96 7.86
N LEU A 128 -13.90 -16.13 8.02
CA LEU A 128 -14.73 -16.08 9.22
C LEU A 128 -15.44 -17.40 9.47
N VAL A 129 -16.08 -17.94 8.44
CA VAL A 129 -16.81 -19.21 8.56
C VAL A 129 -15.88 -20.36 8.91
N GLN A 130 -14.71 -20.43 8.26
CA GLN A 130 -13.73 -21.48 8.54
C GLN A 130 -13.10 -21.36 9.93
N THR A 131 -12.80 -20.14 10.36
CA THR A 131 -12.08 -19.90 11.61
C THR A 131 -12.97 -20.09 12.84
N TYR A 132 -14.21 -19.61 12.77
CA TYR A 132 -15.12 -19.61 13.91
C TYR A 132 -16.23 -20.67 13.82
N GLY A 133 -16.36 -21.36 12.70
CA GLY A 133 -17.40 -22.39 12.51
C GLY A 133 -18.82 -21.85 12.57
N ASN A 134 -19.01 -20.55 12.37
CA ASN A 134 -20.28 -19.86 12.56
C ASN A 134 -20.74 -19.19 11.26
N GLN A 135 -21.92 -19.56 10.80
CA GLN A 135 -22.57 -19.01 9.60
C GLN A 135 -23.75 -18.07 9.94
N ASP A 136 -23.98 -17.75 11.22
CA ASP A 136 -25.05 -16.83 11.60
C ASP A 136 -24.69 -15.41 11.12
N GLU A 137 -25.55 -14.85 10.30
CA GLU A 137 -25.38 -13.49 9.76
C GLU A 137 -25.30 -12.41 10.85
N LYS A 138 -25.89 -12.65 12.03
CA LYS A 138 -25.77 -11.75 13.16
C LYS A 138 -24.34 -11.65 13.70
N PHE A 139 -23.52 -12.66 13.42
CA PHE A 139 -22.10 -12.67 13.73
C PHE A 139 -21.27 -12.23 12.50
N THR A 140 -21.46 -12.89 11.34
CA THR A 140 -20.57 -12.69 10.20
C THR A 140 -20.65 -11.28 9.64
N LYS A 141 -21.84 -10.72 9.41
CA LYS A 141 -22.00 -9.39 8.81
C LYS A 141 -21.33 -8.24 9.57
N PRO A 142 -21.50 -8.10 10.90
CA PRO A 142 -20.80 -7.05 11.65
C PRO A 142 -19.28 -7.20 11.63
N VAL A 143 -18.77 -8.44 11.67
CA VAL A 143 -17.33 -8.70 11.66
C VAL A 143 -16.74 -8.46 10.27
N GLU A 144 -17.42 -8.89 9.21
CA GLU A 144 -17.05 -8.56 7.83
C GLU A 144 -16.99 -7.04 7.61
N MET A 145 -18.00 -6.32 8.05
CA MET A 145 -18.03 -4.85 7.97
C MET A 145 -16.84 -4.23 8.70
N MET A 146 -16.53 -4.70 9.92
CA MET A 146 -15.36 -4.26 10.67
C MET A 146 -14.06 -4.52 9.91
N MET A 147 -13.90 -5.71 9.33
CA MET A 147 -12.74 -6.05 8.52
C MET A 147 -12.63 -5.13 7.31
N MET A 148 -13.68 -5.02 6.52
CA MET A 148 -13.70 -4.25 5.27
C MET A 148 -13.42 -2.76 5.48
N THR A 149 -13.86 -2.17 6.59
CA THR A 149 -13.66 -0.75 6.91
C THR A 149 -12.35 -0.47 7.63
N SER A 150 -11.66 -1.50 8.13
CA SER A 150 -10.48 -1.36 9.01
C SER A 150 -9.31 -0.64 8.35
N ARG A 151 -9.06 -0.87 7.06
CA ARG A 151 -7.98 -0.18 6.33
C ARG A 151 -8.26 1.31 6.24
N GLU A 152 -9.45 1.72 5.83
CA GLU A 152 -9.80 3.14 5.70
C GLU A 152 -9.79 3.84 7.07
N ALA A 153 -10.24 3.16 8.12
CA ALA A 153 -10.12 3.66 9.48
C ALA A 153 -8.64 3.94 9.85
N CYS A 154 -7.74 3.02 9.51
CA CYS A 154 -6.31 3.20 9.73
C CYS A 154 -5.74 4.34 8.88
N VAL A 155 -6.05 4.39 7.60
CA VAL A 155 -5.59 5.44 6.67
C VAL A 155 -6.00 6.82 7.16
N ASN A 156 -7.22 6.98 7.65
CA ASN A 156 -7.75 8.28 8.07
C ASN A 156 -6.95 8.95 9.21
N TYR A 157 -6.28 8.17 10.06
CA TYR A 157 -5.42 8.77 11.10
C TYR A 157 -3.92 8.60 10.83
N MET A 158 -3.50 7.65 9.98
CA MET A 158 -2.09 7.42 9.70
C MET A 158 -1.60 8.15 8.46
N MET A 159 -2.46 8.30 7.43
CA MET A 159 -2.11 8.91 6.14
C MET A 159 -3.27 9.75 5.58
N PRO A 160 -3.79 10.73 6.33
CA PRO A 160 -4.93 11.51 5.87
C PRO A 160 -4.63 12.17 4.51
N LEU A 161 -5.57 12.05 3.57
CA LEU A 161 -5.47 12.63 2.22
C LEU A 161 -4.21 12.21 1.44
N GLY A 162 -3.62 11.07 1.77
CA GLY A 162 -2.38 10.60 1.15
C GLY A 162 -1.09 11.21 1.73
N LEU A 163 -1.18 11.97 2.81
CA LEU A 163 0.01 12.44 3.54
C LEU A 163 0.75 11.25 4.12
N HIS A 164 1.98 11.03 3.68
CA HIS A 164 2.71 9.78 3.93
C HIS A 164 3.88 9.96 4.89
N HIS A 165 4.33 8.84 5.45
CA HIS A 165 5.53 8.71 6.27
C HIS A 165 5.54 9.58 7.54
N ILE A 166 4.35 9.85 8.08
CA ILE A 166 4.19 10.63 9.32
C ILE A 166 4.04 9.72 10.55
N PHE A 167 4.66 8.56 10.52
CA PHE A 167 4.56 7.53 11.56
C PHE A 167 5.59 7.77 12.67
N LYS A 168 5.21 7.40 13.88
CA LYS A 168 6.14 7.43 15.01
C LYS A 168 7.34 6.51 14.75
N PHE A 169 8.52 6.98 15.08
CA PHE A 169 9.75 6.20 14.99
C PHE A 169 9.69 4.89 15.79
N ASP A 170 10.43 3.91 15.34
CA ASP A 170 10.65 2.57 15.88
C ASP A 170 9.47 1.62 15.71
N HIS A 171 8.25 2.02 16.08
CA HIS A 171 7.13 1.08 16.18
C HIS A 171 5.90 1.43 15.33
N HIS A 172 5.84 2.61 14.75
CA HIS A 172 4.75 3.06 13.87
C HIS A 172 3.34 2.88 14.46
N TYR A 173 3.18 2.98 15.80
CA TYR A 173 1.88 2.76 16.46
C TYR A 173 0.88 3.89 16.27
N GLY A 174 1.32 5.02 15.82
CA GLY A 174 0.47 6.15 15.58
C GLY A 174 1.17 7.21 14.75
N PRO A 175 0.45 8.25 14.32
CA PRO A 175 1.04 9.38 13.64
C PRO A 175 1.87 10.23 14.62
N GLU A 176 2.99 10.72 14.13
CA GLU A 176 3.88 11.66 14.82
C GLU A 176 4.37 12.70 13.80
N PRO A 177 3.49 13.60 13.34
CA PRO A 177 3.82 14.52 12.24
C PRO A 177 4.98 15.46 12.57
N ASP A 178 5.22 15.77 13.83
CA ASP A 178 6.35 16.55 14.34
C ASP A 178 7.58 15.70 14.67
N GLY A 179 7.58 14.42 14.29
CA GLY A 179 8.66 13.50 14.59
C GLY A 179 9.99 13.92 13.97
N PHE A 180 11.02 14.08 14.83
CA PHE A 180 12.37 14.40 14.44
C PHE A 180 13.38 13.77 15.39
N ILE A 181 14.41 13.14 14.83
CA ILE A 181 15.55 12.60 15.58
C ILE A 181 16.83 13.11 14.94
N ALA A 182 17.58 13.92 15.66
CA ALA A 182 18.78 14.61 15.15
C ALA A 182 19.91 13.66 14.66
N SER A 183 19.92 12.40 15.12
CA SER A 183 20.87 11.39 14.67
C SER A 183 20.46 10.67 13.38
N TYR A 184 19.24 10.90 12.88
CA TYR A 184 18.75 10.32 11.64
C TYR A 184 18.88 11.31 10.48
N PRO A 185 19.04 10.83 9.24
CA PRO A 185 18.87 11.66 8.07
C PRO A 185 17.51 12.36 8.10
N LEU A 186 17.47 13.62 7.71
CA LEU A 186 16.22 14.40 7.71
C LEU A 186 15.15 13.70 6.85
N GLU A 187 15.56 13.07 5.75
CA GLU A 187 14.73 12.32 4.82
C GLU A 187 14.07 11.07 5.42
N TRP A 188 14.40 10.73 6.67
CA TRP A 188 13.74 9.66 7.41
C TRP A 188 12.75 10.19 8.45
N CYS A 189 12.71 11.49 8.64
CA CYS A 189 11.89 12.11 9.67
C CYS A 189 10.53 12.56 9.13
N PRO A 190 9.43 12.34 9.88
CA PRO A 190 8.10 12.81 9.50
C PRO A 190 8.05 14.29 9.09
N VAL A 191 8.73 15.16 9.78
CA VAL A 191 8.83 16.60 9.47
C VAL A 191 9.33 16.90 8.05
N TYR A 192 10.10 16.00 7.45
CA TYR A 192 10.52 16.12 6.04
C TYR A 192 9.38 15.78 5.07
N TYR A 193 8.59 14.76 5.40
CA TYR A 193 7.62 14.19 4.47
C TYR A 193 6.34 15.01 4.35
N HIS A 194 5.88 15.66 5.40
CA HIS A 194 4.67 16.46 5.28
C HIS A 194 4.91 17.80 4.59
N LYS A 195 6.16 18.26 4.47
CA LYS A 195 6.53 19.53 3.80
C LYS A 195 5.75 20.74 4.26
N ALA A 196 5.30 20.76 5.52
CA ALA A 196 4.54 21.88 6.05
C ALA A 196 5.38 23.16 6.08
N ASP A 197 4.82 24.22 5.52
CA ASP A 197 5.40 25.55 5.49
C ASP A 197 4.32 26.64 5.56
N ALA A 198 4.69 27.91 5.32
CA ALA A 198 3.74 29.02 5.37
C ALA A 198 2.69 28.99 4.23
N GLN A 199 2.89 28.19 3.20
CA GLN A 199 2.03 28.08 2.04
C GLN A 199 1.09 26.86 2.13
N GLY A 200 1.47 25.80 2.87
CA GLY A 200 0.63 24.62 2.95
C GLY A 200 1.34 23.37 3.47
N ILE A 201 0.80 22.23 3.07
CA ILE A 201 1.26 20.90 3.46
C ILE A 201 1.16 19.94 2.26
N GLY A 202 1.96 18.88 2.27
CA GLY A 202 1.99 17.87 1.21
C GLY A 202 3.20 18.00 0.29
N PHE A 203 3.46 16.96 -0.47
CA PHE A 203 4.61 16.86 -1.36
C PHE A 203 4.20 17.24 -2.80
N ASP A 204 4.78 18.28 -3.39
CA ASP A 204 4.53 18.58 -4.80
C ASP A 204 5.26 17.60 -5.72
N ARG A 205 4.53 16.60 -6.18
CA ARG A 205 4.95 15.60 -7.16
C ARG A 205 4.29 15.77 -8.52
N SER A 206 3.58 16.87 -8.71
CA SER A 206 3.01 17.25 -10.00
C SER A 206 4.10 17.59 -11.02
N SER A 207 3.70 17.84 -12.28
CA SER A 207 4.61 18.30 -13.34
C SER A 207 5.26 19.66 -13.04
N LYS A 208 4.71 20.43 -12.10
CA LYS A 208 5.27 21.71 -11.64
C LYS A 208 6.30 21.54 -10.50
N GLY A 209 6.25 20.41 -9.79
CA GLY A 209 7.17 20.06 -8.71
C GLY A 209 8.25 19.09 -9.15
N THR A 210 8.25 17.88 -8.57
CA THR A 210 9.26 16.85 -8.88
C THR A 210 8.97 16.03 -10.13
N ASP A 211 7.82 16.23 -10.76
CA ASP A 211 7.33 15.48 -11.95
C ASP A 211 7.29 13.95 -11.75
N ALA A 212 7.03 13.50 -10.53
CA ALA A 212 6.83 12.07 -10.30
C ALA A 212 5.59 11.52 -11.04
N VAL A 213 4.58 12.37 -11.27
CA VAL A 213 3.41 12.05 -12.09
C VAL A 213 3.78 11.67 -13.53
N GLY A 214 4.89 12.19 -14.06
CA GLY A 214 5.41 11.86 -15.40
C GLY A 214 5.80 10.39 -15.57
N GLN A 215 5.90 9.62 -14.49
CA GLN A 215 6.18 8.20 -14.54
C GLN A 215 4.93 7.33 -14.79
N TYR A 216 3.74 7.89 -14.61
CA TYR A 216 2.47 7.19 -14.83
C TYR A 216 2.01 7.28 -16.27
N PRO A 217 1.31 6.25 -16.78
CA PRO A 217 0.67 6.33 -18.09
C PRO A 217 -0.62 7.17 -18.03
N GLU A 218 -1.12 7.58 -19.18
CA GLU A 218 -2.50 8.08 -19.26
C GLU A 218 -3.51 6.93 -19.02
N PRO A 219 -4.64 7.20 -18.36
CA PRO A 219 -5.12 8.51 -17.91
C PRO A 219 -4.60 8.96 -16.54
N TYR A 220 -3.83 8.13 -15.82
CA TYR A 220 -3.41 8.39 -14.45
C TYR A 220 -2.50 9.62 -14.32
N ARG A 221 -1.62 9.84 -15.30
CA ARG A 221 -0.77 11.03 -15.32
C ARG A 221 -1.61 12.30 -15.24
N SER A 222 -2.55 12.48 -16.15
CA SER A 222 -3.44 13.66 -16.16
C SER A 222 -4.32 13.75 -14.93
N LEU A 223 -4.78 12.59 -14.42
CA LEU A 223 -5.63 12.52 -13.23
C LEU A 223 -4.88 13.03 -11.99
N TYR A 224 -3.63 12.61 -11.79
CA TYR A 224 -2.83 12.96 -10.62
C TYR A 224 -2.14 14.33 -10.73
N ASP A 225 -1.86 14.81 -11.95
CA ASP A 225 -1.16 16.08 -12.19
C ASP A 225 -2.03 17.31 -11.92
N ASN A 226 -3.32 17.20 -12.11
CA ASN A 226 -4.25 18.32 -11.90
C ASN A 226 -4.92 18.19 -10.51
N ILE A 227 -4.70 19.19 -9.67
CA ILE A 227 -5.27 19.23 -8.31
C ILE A 227 -6.80 19.08 -8.28
N GLU A 228 -7.51 19.60 -9.30
CA GLU A 228 -8.97 19.52 -9.39
C GLU A 228 -9.50 18.12 -9.72
N THR A 229 -8.65 17.26 -10.29
CA THR A 229 -9.00 15.88 -10.67
C THR A 229 -8.29 14.83 -9.84
N CYS A 230 -7.27 15.23 -9.07
CA CYS A 230 -6.55 14.31 -8.21
C CYS A 230 -7.52 13.71 -7.17
N PRO A 231 -7.59 12.37 -7.06
CA PRO A 231 -8.41 11.75 -6.02
C PRO A 231 -8.01 12.24 -4.62
N GLU A 232 -8.99 12.49 -3.79
CA GLU A 232 -8.79 13.06 -2.44
C GLU A 232 -7.82 12.20 -1.61
N GLU A 233 -7.91 10.89 -1.75
CA GLU A 233 -7.03 9.91 -1.07
C GLU A 233 -5.55 10.03 -1.44
N TYR A 234 -5.20 10.71 -2.53
CA TYR A 234 -3.83 10.95 -2.98
C TYR A 234 -3.46 12.43 -3.05
N LEU A 235 -4.33 13.32 -2.58
CA LEU A 235 -4.13 14.77 -2.72
C LEU A 235 -2.78 15.23 -2.16
N LEU A 236 -2.50 14.92 -0.89
CA LEU A 236 -1.24 15.32 -0.23
C LEU A 236 -0.04 14.44 -0.62
N TRP A 237 -0.29 13.34 -1.34
CA TRP A 237 0.77 12.58 -1.97
C TRP A 237 1.35 13.31 -3.18
N PHE A 238 0.48 13.89 -4.02
CA PHE A 238 0.89 14.50 -5.28
C PHE A 238 0.98 16.01 -5.24
N HIS A 239 0.29 16.70 -4.32
CA HIS A 239 0.21 18.14 -4.28
C HIS A 239 0.59 18.74 -2.93
N HIS A 240 1.16 19.94 -2.98
CA HIS A 240 1.33 20.81 -1.83
C HIS A 240 0.17 21.80 -1.82
N VAL A 241 -0.63 21.78 -0.77
CA VAL A 241 -1.88 22.57 -0.70
C VAL A 241 -1.97 23.40 0.59
N PRO A 242 -2.64 24.56 0.56
CA PRO A 242 -2.87 25.41 1.74
C PRO A 242 -3.63 24.73 2.85
#